data_d88c6456a7e83d3776814b3708e0cec2
#
_entry.id   d88c6456a7e83d3776814b3708e0cec2
#
_cell.length_a   1.000
_cell.length_b   1.000
_cell.length_c   1.000
_cell.angle_alpha   90.00
_cell.angle_beta   90.00
_cell.angle_gamma   90.00
#
_symmetry.space_group_name_H-M   'P 1'
#
loop_
_entity.id
_entity.type
_entity.pdbx_description
1 polymer ?
#
loop_
_entity_poly.entity_id
_entity_poly.type
_entity_poly.pdbx_seq_one_letter_code
_entity_poly.pdbx_strand_id
1 'polypeptide(L)'
;MAISDRVARYLGSTKNLAGSVAGLAGLGLHFTGLAGPYWPLIVVGLYGAGALAAPPQKVTLVIDDSAAETGRLRTDLDDLLAKVRHHRLPAEAVERLDVIASMLRDILLRSDVLSASPEPMFELSRAIRTDLPTSLEGYINLPRWYAPRRGGPGSAADELVTQLDLITASLAKTAETVYDADTRRMRDHTRYLRDREPDDSLGLPPAAE
;
A
#
# COMPACT_ATOMS: atom_id res chain seq x y z
N MET A 1 27.18 -2.41 -12.25
CA MET A 1 26.41 -1.46 -11.46
C MET A 1 25.94 -1.98 -10.09
N ALA A 2 25.89 -3.29 -9.81
CA ALA A 2 25.39 -3.84 -8.53
C ALA A 2 26.31 -3.70 -7.30
N ILE A 3 27.60 -3.34 -7.47
CA ILE A 3 28.55 -3.22 -6.35
C ILE A 3 28.47 -1.85 -5.69
N SER A 4 28.25 -0.78 -6.46
CA SER A 4 28.13 0.59 -5.95
C SER A 4 26.90 0.77 -5.04
N ASP A 5 25.76 0.12 -5.35
CA ASP A 5 24.52 0.22 -4.57
C ASP A 5 24.61 -0.51 -3.22
N ARG A 6 25.42 -1.59 -3.14
CA ARG A 6 25.66 -2.29 -1.86
C ARG A 6 26.57 -1.48 -0.96
N VAL A 7 27.60 -0.86 -1.53
CA VAL A 7 28.55 0.00 -0.79
C VAL A 7 27.83 1.26 -0.28
N ALA A 8 27.02 1.91 -1.12
CA ALA A 8 26.25 3.08 -0.73
C ALA A 8 25.27 2.78 0.41
N ARG A 9 24.57 1.63 0.36
CA ARG A 9 23.68 1.17 1.44
C ARG A 9 24.42 0.82 2.73
N TYR A 10 25.63 0.26 2.63
CA TYR A 10 26.44 -0.01 3.80
C TYR A 10 26.94 1.27 4.45
N LEU A 11 27.37 2.27 3.67
CA LEU A 11 27.85 3.57 4.18
C LEU A 11 26.75 4.34 4.91
N GLY A 12 25.47 4.22 4.51
CA GLY A 12 24.33 4.82 5.19
C GLY A 12 23.74 3.98 6.34
N SER A 13 24.34 2.82 6.68
CA SER A 13 23.78 1.92 7.69
C SER A 13 24.16 2.36 9.11
N THR A 14 23.26 2.13 10.07
CA THR A 14 23.48 2.38 11.51
C THR A 14 24.71 1.65 12.05
N LYS A 15 25.05 0.49 11.45
CA LYS A 15 26.25 -0.28 11.79
C LYS A 15 27.53 0.45 11.42
N ASN A 16 27.57 1.07 10.23
CA ASN A 16 28.69 1.88 9.79
C ASN A 16 28.81 3.14 10.66
N LEU A 17 27.69 3.79 10.98
CA LEU A 17 27.69 4.98 11.86
C LEU A 17 28.23 4.65 13.25
N ALA A 18 27.76 3.57 13.89
CA ALA A 18 28.24 3.14 15.20
C ALA A 18 29.72 2.71 15.16
N GLY A 19 30.13 1.98 14.12
CA GLY A 19 31.53 1.60 13.90
C GLY A 19 32.44 2.83 13.69
N SER A 20 31.98 3.82 12.91
CA SER A 20 32.73 5.05 12.64
C SER A 20 32.92 5.91 13.90
N VAL A 21 31.87 6.05 14.73
CA VAL A 21 31.97 6.76 16.01
C VAL A 21 32.95 6.07 16.95
N ALA A 22 32.88 4.74 17.06
CA ALA A 22 33.82 3.97 17.88
C ALA A 22 35.25 4.02 17.33
N GLY A 23 35.44 3.97 16.01
CA GLY A 23 36.75 4.13 15.36
C GLY A 23 37.37 5.53 15.58
N LEU A 24 36.54 6.60 15.51
CA LEU A 24 36.98 7.99 15.81
C LEU A 24 37.36 8.14 17.28
N ALA A 25 36.65 7.49 18.20
CA ALA A 25 37.06 7.47 19.61
C ALA A 25 38.42 6.78 19.80
N GLY A 26 38.69 5.70 19.11
CA GLY A 26 40.00 5.04 19.08
C GLY A 26 41.10 5.91 18.52
N LEU A 27 40.83 6.72 17.50
CA LEU A 27 41.76 7.69 16.95
C LEU A 27 42.02 8.84 17.93
N GLY A 28 40.99 9.29 18.65
CA GLY A 28 41.13 10.27 19.73
C GLY A 28 42.07 9.81 20.86
N LEU A 29 41.98 8.51 21.22
CA LEU A 29 42.88 7.90 22.19
C LEU A 29 44.35 7.88 21.71
N HIS A 30 44.58 7.80 20.43
CA HIS A 30 45.93 7.90 19.85
C HIS A 30 46.52 9.31 20.06
N PHE A 31 45.74 10.35 19.79
CA PHE A 31 46.22 11.76 19.97
C PHE A 31 46.50 12.13 21.45
N THR A 32 45.87 11.45 22.39
CA THR A 32 46.16 11.60 23.83
C THR A 32 47.41 10.81 24.29
N GLY A 33 48.05 10.05 23.37
CA GLY A 33 49.25 9.28 23.68
C GLY A 33 48.99 7.95 24.38
N LEU A 34 47.74 7.62 24.68
CA LEU A 34 47.36 6.40 25.43
C LEU A 34 47.41 5.11 24.58
N ALA A 35 47.35 5.21 23.26
CA ALA A 35 47.22 4.03 22.37
C ALA A 35 48.56 3.38 21.96
N GLY A 36 49.71 4.04 22.20
CA GLY A 36 51.04 3.53 21.91
C GLY A 36 51.23 3.08 20.43
N PRO A 37 52.22 2.18 20.14
CA PRO A 37 52.47 1.71 18.79
C PRO A 37 51.38 0.79 18.21
N TYR A 38 50.45 0.30 19.03
CA TYR A 38 49.34 -0.62 18.61
C TYR A 38 48.06 0.11 18.27
N TRP A 39 48.06 1.44 18.11
CA TRP A 39 46.87 2.24 17.80
C TRP A 39 46.06 1.76 16.58
N PRO A 40 46.64 1.21 15.48
CA PRO A 40 45.83 0.77 14.37
C PRO A 40 44.94 -0.44 14.72
N LEU A 41 45.46 -1.35 15.56
CA LEU A 41 44.71 -2.52 16.04
C LEU A 41 43.57 -2.12 16.96
N ILE A 42 43.80 -1.09 17.80
CA ILE A 42 42.78 -0.54 18.69
C ILE A 42 41.64 0.10 17.90
N VAL A 43 41.97 0.88 16.87
CA VAL A 43 40.95 1.54 15.99
C VAL A 43 40.13 0.49 15.24
N VAL A 44 40.77 -0.51 14.63
CA VAL A 44 40.07 -1.60 13.91
C VAL A 44 39.21 -2.43 14.86
N GLY A 45 39.73 -2.75 16.05
CA GLY A 45 39.00 -3.49 17.08
C GLY A 45 37.77 -2.73 17.59
N LEU A 46 37.90 -1.44 17.87
CA LEU A 46 36.78 -0.58 18.29
C LEU A 46 35.75 -0.40 17.17
N TYR A 47 36.18 -0.21 15.93
CA TYR A 47 35.27 -0.17 14.79
C TYR A 47 34.47 -1.48 14.66
N GLY A 48 35.16 -2.63 14.73
CA GLY A 48 34.52 -3.94 14.66
C GLY A 48 33.53 -4.18 15.80
N ALA A 49 33.94 -3.85 17.04
CA ALA A 49 33.09 -3.96 18.22
C ALA A 49 31.86 -3.03 18.11
N GLY A 50 32.02 -1.79 17.66
CA GLY A 50 30.93 -0.84 17.43
C GLY A 50 29.94 -1.31 16.38
N ALA A 51 30.44 -1.88 15.29
CA ALA A 51 29.61 -2.42 14.20
C ALA A 51 28.83 -3.70 14.63
N LEU A 52 29.41 -4.53 15.52
CA LEU A 52 28.77 -5.73 16.08
C LEU A 52 27.78 -5.39 17.19
N ALA A 53 28.05 -4.37 18.01
CA ALA A 53 27.17 -3.92 19.08
C ALA A 53 25.94 -3.15 18.56
N ALA A 54 25.98 -2.68 17.30
CA ALA A 54 24.83 -2.01 16.70
C ALA A 54 23.65 -2.97 16.57
N PRO A 55 22.46 -2.63 17.11
CA PRO A 55 21.29 -3.50 16.99
C PRO A 55 20.96 -3.76 15.53
N PRO A 56 20.51 -4.98 15.18
CA PRO A 56 20.09 -5.27 13.82
C PRO A 56 18.98 -4.28 13.43
N GLN A 57 19.10 -3.67 12.25
CA GLN A 57 18.03 -2.81 11.72
C GLN A 57 16.78 -3.66 11.61
N LYS A 58 15.82 -3.41 12.48
CA LYS A 58 14.49 -4.02 12.35
C LYS A 58 13.88 -3.44 11.09
N VAL A 59 13.64 -4.31 10.10
CA VAL A 59 12.91 -4.00 8.87
C VAL A 59 11.42 -3.89 9.21
N THR A 60 11.07 -2.95 10.10
CA THR A 60 9.68 -2.71 10.52
C THR A 60 9.04 -1.59 9.67
N LEU A 61 9.84 -0.94 8.81
CA LEU A 61 9.43 0.26 8.07
C LEU A 61 8.36 0.00 6.98
N VAL A 62 8.21 -1.24 6.48
CA VAL A 62 7.27 -1.52 5.40
C VAL A 62 5.83 -1.56 5.88
N ILE A 63 5.57 -2.02 7.11
CA ILE A 63 4.21 -2.14 7.66
C ILE A 63 3.69 -0.79 8.15
N ASP A 64 4.53 0.03 8.78
CA ASP A 64 4.17 1.36 9.25
C ASP A 64 3.96 2.33 8.06
N ASP A 65 4.76 2.22 7.00
CA ASP A 65 4.61 3.05 5.79
C ASP A 65 3.32 2.74 5.02
N SER A 66 2.93 1.48 4.91
CA SER A 66 1.70 1.10 4.19
C SER A 66 0.43 1.51 4.95
N ALA A 67 0.42 1.40 6.28
CA ALA A 67 -0.69 1.87 7.10
C ALA A 67 -0.80 3.41 7.06
N ALA A 68 0.34 4.11 7.12
CA ALA A 68 0.38 5.56 6.98
C ALA A 68 -0.07 6.00 5.57
N GLU A 69 0.32 5.29 4.51
CA GLU A 69 -0.09 5.60 3.15
C GLU A 69 -1.59 5.34 2.94
N THR A 70 -2.14 4.25 3.49
CA THR A 70 -3.58 3.99 3.48
C THR A 70 -4.36 5.12 4.17
N GLY A 71 -3.85 5.64 5.30
CA GLY A 71 -4.42 6.79 5.99
C GLY A 71 -4.41 8.06 5.14
N ARG A 72 -3.30 8.32 4.45
CA ARG A 72 -3.17 9.46 3.51
C ARG A 72 -4.15 9.35 2.34
N LEU A 73 -4.27 8.17 1.74
CA LEU A 73 -5.19 7.94 0.63
C LEU A 73 -6.66 8.16 1.03
N ARG A 74 -7.05 7.81 2.27
CA ARG A 74 -8.39 8.13 2.79
C ARG A 74 -8.61 9.63 2.90
N THR A 75 -7.64 10.35 3.43
CA THR A 75 -7.69 11.81 3.54
C THR A 75 -7.76 12.45 2.15
N ASP A 76 -6.92 12.02 1.21
CA ASP A 76 -6.90 12.52 -0.17
C ASP A 76 -8.24 12.29 -0.87
N LEU A 77 -8.86 11.12 -0.66
CA LEU A 77 -10.18 10.81 -1.20
C LEU A 77 -11.28 11.73 -0.60
N ASP A 78 -11.30 11.89 0.73
CA ASP A 78 -12.30 12.72 1.38
C ASP A 78 -12.13 14.20 1.00
N ASP A 79 -10.92 14.69 0.85
CA ASP A 79 -10.60 16.04 0.36
C ASP A 79 -11.06 16.24 -1.10
N LEU A 80 -10.83 15.25 -1.96
CA LEU A 80 -11.30 15.27 -3.34
C LEU A 80 -12.83 15.36 -3.39
N LEU A 81 -13.52 14.49 -2.65
CA LEU A 81 -14.99 14.46 -2.60
C LEU A 81 -15.56 15.75 -2.03
N ALA A 82 -14.92 16.34 -1.01
CA ALA A 82 -15.34 17.63 -0.44
C ALA A 82 -15.23 18.76 -1.48
N LYS A 83 -14.13 18.81 -2.24
CA LYS A 83 -13.95 19.80 -3.31
C LYS A 83 -14.99 19.65 -4.41
N VAL A 84 -15.26 18.43 -4.84
CA VAL A 84 -16.19 18.13 -5.95
C VAL A 84 -17.65 18.46 -5.59
N ARG A 85 -18.06 18.33 -4.33
CA ARG A 85 -19.43 18.70 -3.87
C ARG A 85 -19.80 20.16 -4.11
N HIS A 86 -18.83 21.04 -4.25
CA HIS A 86 -19.07 22.45 -4.56
C HIS A 86 -19.33 22.72 -6.05
N HIS A 87 -19.12 21.71 -6.89
CA HIS A 87 -19.31 21.82 -8.35
C HIS A 87 -20.61 21.13 -8.79
N ARG A 88 -21.21 21.63 -9.88
CA ARG A 88 -22.43 21.03 -10.46
C ARG A 88 -22.03 19.92 -11.42
N LEU A 89 -22.06 18.70 -10.96
CA LEU A 89 -21.90 17.50 -11.78
C LEU A 89 -23.26 17.01 -12.30
N PRO A 90 -23.29 16.24 -13.41
CA PRO A 90 -24.45 15.47 -13.82
C PRO A 90 -24.86 14.49 -12.73
N ALA A 91 -26.17 14.26 -12.55
CA ALA A 91 -26.70 13.36 -11.51
C ALA A 91 -26.10 11.94 -11.64
N GLU A 92 -26.00 11.45 -12.88
CA GLU A 92 -25.43 10.16 -13.18
C GLU A 92 -23.94 10.05 -12.80
N ALA A 93 -23.16 11.11 -13.01
CA ALA A 93 -21.77 11.15 -12.58
C ALA A 93 -21.62 11.17 -11.05
N VAL A 94 -22.55 11.83 -10.33
CA VAL A 94 -22.58 11.80 -8.87
C VAL A 94 -22.85 10.39 -8.36
N GLU A 95 -23.81 9.68 -8.91
CA GLU A 95 -24.11 8.29 -8.56
C GLU A 95 -22.89 7.37 -8.76
N ARG A 96 -22.19 7.50 -9.90
CA ARG A 96 -20.95 6.75 -10.17
C ARG A 96 -19.84 7.07 -9.19
N LEU A 97 -19.68 8.37 -8.87
CA LEU A 97 -18.68 8.82 -7.92
C LEU A 97 -18.93 8.27 -6.51
N ASP A 98 -20.20 8.21 -6.09
CA ASP A 98 -20.58 7.65 -4.78
C ASP A 98 -20.26 6.14 -4.72
N VAL A 99 -20.51 5.39 -5.81
CA VAL A 99 -20.12 3.98 -5.92
C VAL A 99 -18.60 3.82 -5.82
N ILE A 100 -17.85 4.60 -6.59
CA ILE A 100 -16.37 4.58 -6.56
C ILE A 100 -15.86 4.90 -5.16
N ALA A 101 -16.40 5.93 -4.51
CA ALA A 101 -16.00 6.34 -3.16
C ALA A 101 -16.26 5.24 -2.12
N SER A 102 -17.40 4.54 -2.23
CA SER A 102 -17.70 3.40 -1.37
C SER A 102 -16.70 2.26 -1.59
N MET A 103 -16.46 1.86 -2.83
CA MET A 103 -15.50 0.80 -3.17
C MET A 103 -14.08 1.13 -2.66
N LEU A 104 -13.61 2.35 -2.88
CA LEU A 104 -12.30 2.79 -2.41
C LEU A 104 -12.19 2.74 -0.89
N ARG A 105 -13.22 3.20 -0.17
CA ARG A 105 -13.24 3.14 1.29
C ARG A 105 -13.19 1.70 1.80
N ASP A 106 -13.97 0.81 1.20
CA ASP A 106 -14.04 -0.61 1.59
C ASP A 106 -12.69 -1.31 1.35
N ILE A 107 -12.04 -1.07 0.21
CA ILE A 107 -10.72 -1.63 -0.08
C ILE A 107 -9.66 -1.05 0.87
N LEU A 108 -9.67 0.26 1.12
CA LEU A 108 -8.73 0.91 2.04
C LEU A 108 -8.91 0.47 3.51
N LEU A 109 -10.04 -0.13 3.90
CA LEU A 109 -10.20 -0.77 5.20
C LEU A 109 -9.33 -2.03 5.37
N ARG A 110 -8.91 -2.65 4.26
CA ARG A 110 -8.11 -3.88 4.22
C ARG A 110 -6.60 -3.58 4.21
N SER A 111 -6.13 -2.77 5.15
CA SER A 111 -4.72 -2.39 5.27
C SER A 111 -3.78 -3.59 5.46
N ASP A 112 -4.26 -4.68 6.05
CA ASP A 112 -3.56 -5.95 6.23
C ASP A 112 -3.17 -6.60 4.88
N VAL A 113 -4.10 -6.64 3.93
CA VAL A 113 -3.87 -7.20 2.59
C VAL A 113 -3.05 -6.22 1.73
N LEU A 114 -3.35 -4.94 1.81
CA LEU A 114 -2.65 -3.89 1.05
C LEU A 114 -1.17 -3.78 1.44
N SER A 115 -0.82 -4.04 2.71
CA SER A 115 0.57 -4.07 3.15
C SER A 115 1.36 -5.26 2.62
N ALA A 116 0.68 -6.36 2.31
CA ALA A 116 1.31 -7.57 1.78
C ALA A 116 1.57 -7.52 0.27
N SER A 117 0.85 -6.66 -0.47
CA SER A 117 0.93 -6.58 -1.93
C SER A 117 1.00 -5.13 -2.40
N PRO A 118 2.11 -4.69 -3.02
CA PRO A 118 2.28 -3.30 -3.46
C PRO A 118 1.42 -2.92 -4.66
N GLU A 119 0.99 -3.87 -5.48
CA GLU A 119 0.25 -3.63 -6.71
C GLU A 119 -1.15 -3.03 -6.46
N PRO A 120 -2.02 -3.60 -5.59
CA PRO A 120 -3.29 -2.97 -5.24
C PRO A 120 -3.12 -1.57 -4.65
N MET A 121 -2.11 -1.34 -3.81
CA MET A 121 -1.84 -0.02 -3.24
C MET A 121 -1.49 1.01 -4.31
N PHE A 122 -0.70 0.64 -5.31
CA PHE A 122 -0.37 1.50 -6.45
C PHE A 122 -1.61 1.87 -7.26
N GLU A 123 -2.48 0.89 -7.58
CA GLU A 123 -3.71 1.13 -8.34
C GLU A 123 -4.68 2.05 -7.58
N LEU A 124 -4.84 1.86 -6.27
CA LEU A 124 -5.67 2.75 -5.43
C LEU A 124 -5.11 4.18 -5.38
N SER A 125 -3.79 4.30 -5.21
CA SER A 125 -3.11 5.60 -5.20
C SER A 125 -3.30 6.33 -6.53
N ARG A 126 -3.15 5.63 -7.65
CA ARG A 126 -3.37 6.17 -8.99
C ARG A 126 -4.81 6.61 -9.20
N ALA A 127 -5.78 5.78 -8.82
CA ALA A 127 -7.20 6.11 -8.95
C ALA A 127 -7.56 7.40 -8.18
N ILE A 128 -7.09 7.53 -6.92
CA ILE A 128 -7.44 8.65 -6.04
C ILE A 128 -6.70 9.94 -6.45
N ARG A 129 -5.39 9.84 -6.77
CA ARG A 129 -4.53 11.02 -6.98
C ARG A 129 -4.41 11.45 -8.44
N THR A 130 -4.77 10.57 -9.38
CA THR A 130 -4.58 10.86 -10.82
C THR A 130 -5.86 10.71 -11.61
N ASP A 131 -6.46 9.53 -11.62
CA ASP A 131 -7.53 9.21 -12.57
C ASP A 131 -8.83 9.97 -12.23
N LEU A 132 -9.27 9.94 -10.97
CA LEU A 132 -10.45 10.69 -10.51
C LEU A 132 -10.28 12.21 -10.66
N PRO A 133 -9.19 12.84 -10.15
CA PRO A 133 -8.99 14.27 -10.35
C PRO A 133 -8.99 14.67 -11.82
N THR A 134 -8.27 13.93 -12.67
CA THR A 134 -8.16 14.23 -14.10
C THR A 134 -9.51 14.21 -14.81
N SER A 135 -10.32 13.17 -14.54
CA SER A 135 -11.67 13.05 -15.13
C SER A 135 -12.61 14.16 -14.66
N LEU A 136 -12.61 14.46 -13.37
CA LEU A 136 -13.46 15.48 -12.78
C LEU A 136 -13.05 16.89 -13.20
N GLU A 137 -11.75 17.20 -13.17
CA GLU A 137 -11.21 18.50 -13.63
C GLU A 137 -11.49 18.74 -15.10
N GLY A 138 -11.36 17.70 -15.93
CA GLY A 138 -11.69 17.78 -17.36
C GLY A 138 -13.11 18.26 -17.61
N TYR A 139 -14.07 17.81 -16.81
CA TYR A 139 -15.47 18.26 -16.90
C TYR A 139 -15.70 19.62 -16.23
N ILE A 140 -15.18 19.85 -15.02
CA ILE A 140 -15.40 21.06 -14.22
C ILE A 140 -14.84 22.30 -14.91
N ASN A 141 -13.71 22.15 -15.60
CA ASN A 141 -13.05 23.25 -16.33
C ASN A 141 -13.74 23.62 -17.63
N LEU A 142 -14.77 22.89 -18.05
CA LEU A 142 -15.53 23.26 -19.25
C LEU A 142 -16.34 24.53 -19.02
N PRO A 143 -16.39 25.44 -20.02
CA PRO A 143 -17.24 26.62 -19.95
C PRO A 143 -18.72 26.24 -19.72
N ARG A 144 -19.40 26.93 -18.81
CA ARG A 144 -20.82 26.66 -18.45
C ARG A 144 -21.79 26.65 -19.62
N TRP A 145 -21.46 27.37 -20.72
CA TRP A 145 -22.27 27.39 -21.93
C TRP A 145 -22.05 26.17 -22.84
N TYR A 146 -20.93 25.47 -22.66
CA TYR A 146 -20.55 24.32 -23.47
C TYR A 146 -21.06 22.99 -22.89
N ALA A 147 -20.96 22.82 -21.57
CA ALA A 147 -21.32 21.58 -20.85
C ALA A 147 -22.76 21.08 -21.13
N PRO A 148 -23.81 21.93 -21.15
CA PRO A 148 -25.20 21.48 -21.36
C PRO A 148 -25.64 21.41 -22.82
N ARG A 149 -24.85 21.89 -23.80
CA ARG A 149 -25.28 22.07 -25.20
C ARG A 149 -25.41 20.79 -26.01
N ARG A 150 -24.90 19.67 -25.55
CA ARG A 150 -25.01 18.37 -26.19
C ARG A 150 -25.47 17.34 -25.16
N GLY A 151 -26.75 17.32 -24.88
CA GLY A 151 -27.36 16.12 -24.26
C GLY A 151 -27.43 15.02 -25.32
N GLY A 152 -26.78 13.89 -25.08
CA GLY A 152 -26.77 12.74 -26.01
C GLY A 152 -25.39 12.10 -26.12
N PRO A 153 -25.27 11.01 -26.86
CA PRO A 153 -24.02 10.27 -27.03
C PRO A 153 -22.88 11.17 -27.48
N GLY A 154 -21.76 11.16 -26.74
CA GLY A 154 -20.59 12.02 -26.98
C GLY A 154 -20.68 13.43 -26.38
N SER A 155 -21.59 13.67 -25.42
CA SER A 155 -21.57 14.89 -24.60
C SER A 155 -20.43 14.82 -23.57
N ALA A 156 -20.00 15.98 -23.07
CA ALA A 156 -19.00 16.02 -22.02
C ALA A 156 -19.47 15.30 -20.73
N ALA A 157 -20.78 15.32 -20.46
CA ALA A 157 -21.38 14.59 -19.34
C ALA A 157 -21.30 13.07 -19.56
N ASP A 158 -21.61 12.59 -20.76
CA ASP A 158 -21.56 11.20 -21.16
C ASP A 158 -20.11 10.67 -21.15
N GLU A 159 -19.16 11.50 -21.60
CA GLU A 159 -17.73 11.18 -21.54
C GLU A 159 -17.23 11.04 -20.10
N LEU A 160 -17.65 11.95 -19.18
CA LEU A 160 -17.33 11.84 -17.78
C LEU A 160 -17.88 10.54 -17.17
N VAL A 161 -19.14 10.20 -17.44
CA VAL A 161 -19.75 8.95 -16.95
C VAL A 161 -18.97 7.75 -17.47
N THR A 162 -18.61 7.74 -18.76
CA THR A 162 -17.80 6.68 -19.36
C THR A 162 -16.45 6.52 -18.66
N GLN A 163 -15.75 7.62 -18.35
CA GLN A 163 -14.48 7.59 -17.64
C GLN A 163 -14.65 7.05 -16.21
N LEU A 164 -15.70 7.46 -15.50
CA LEU A 164 -16.01 6.93 -14.17
C LEU A 164 -16.36 5.43 -14.20
N ASP A 165 -17.07 4.96 -15.22
CA ASP A 165 -17.34 3.54 -15.41
C ASP A 165 -16.07 2.72 -15.66
N LEU A 166 -15.12 3.25 -16.44
CA LEU A 166 -13.80 2.62 -16.63
C LEU A 166 -12.98 2.55 -15.34
N ILE A 167 -13.00 3.62 -14.54
CA ILE A 167 -12.36 3.62 -13.22
C ILE A 167 -13.01 2.59 -12.30
N THR A 168 -14.34 2.51 -12.30
CA THR A 168 -15.10 1.51 -11.54
C THR A 168 -14.69 0.09 -11.92
N ALA A 169 -14.59 -0.21 -13.21
CA ALA A 169 -14.18 -1.51 -13.71
C ALA A 169 -12.74 -1.87 -13.30
N SER A 170 -11.83 -0.90 -13.31
CA SER A 170 -10.46 -1.09 -12.82
C SER A 170 -10.41 -1.38 -11.32
N LEU A 171 -11.17 -0.63 -10.53
CA LEU A 171 -11.28 -0.83 -9.09
C LEU A 171 -11.92 -2.17 -8.72
N ALA A 172 -12.91 -2.63 -9.50
CA ALA A 172 -13.50 -3.95 -9.31
C ALA A 172 -12.47 -5.08 -9.45
N LYS A 173 -11.58 -4.99 -10.44
CA LYS A 173 -10.45 -5.92 -10.59
C LYS A 173 -9.51 -5.90 -9.39
N THR A 174 -9.18 -4.71 -8.90
CA THR A 174 -8.33 -4.55 -7.71
C THR A 174 -9.02 -5.14 -6.47
N ALA A 175 -10.33 -4.92 -6.32
CA ALA A 175 -11.13 -5.50 -5.25
C ALA A 175 -11.12 -7.03 -5.31
N GLU A 176 -11.31 -7.64 -6.49
CA GLU A 176 -11.20 -9.09 -6.66
C GLU A 176 -9.86 -9.62 -6.15
N THR A 177 -8.75 -8.97 -6.49
CA THR A 177 -7.42 -9.36 -6.03
C THR A 177 -7.29 -9.27 -4.51
N VAL A 178 -7.84 -8.21 -3.89
CA VAL A 178 -7.78 -7.99 -2.44
C VAL A 178 -8.64 -9.01 -1.69
N TYR A 179 -9.83 -9.36 -2.20
CA TYR A 179 -10.77 -10.27 -1.52
C TYR A 179 -10.59 -11.73 -1.90
N ASP A 180 -9.77 -12.06 -2.89
CA ASP A 180 -9.55 -13.44 -3.36
C ASP A 180 -8.93 -14.34 -2.26
N ALA A 181 -8.06 -13.78 -1.42
CA ALA A 181 -7.49 -14.51 -0.30
C ALA A 181 -8.56 -14.93 0.72
N ASP A 182 -9.53 -14.07 1.01
CA ASP A 182 -10.63 -14.38 1.93
C ASP A 182 -11.58 -15.43 1.31
N THR A 183 -11.86 -15.29 0.04
CA THR A 183 -12.68 -16.27 -0.69
C THR A 183 -12.03 -17.66 -0.68
N ARG A 184 -10.71 -17.72 -0.83
CA ARG A 184 -9.97 -19.00 -0.71
C ARG A 184 -10.06 -19.58 0.70
N ARG A 185 -9.84 -18.77 1.74
CA ARG A 185 -9.99 -19.19 3.15
C ARG A 185 -11.39 -19.75 3.43
N MET A 186 -12.43 -19.09 2.91
CA MET A 186 -13.81 -19.55 3.06
C MET A 186 -14.03 -20.90 2.36
N ARG A 187 -13.47 -21.10 1.15
CA ARG A 187 -13.55 -22.37 0.42
C ARG A 187 -12.82 -23.50 1.18
N ASP A 188 -11.64 -23.23 1.72
CA ASP A 188 -10.87 -24.20 2.49
C ASP A 188 -11.60 -24.57 3.79
N HIS A 189 -12.20 -23.59 4.46
CA HIS A 189 -13.02 -23.85 5.65
C HIS A 189 -14.28 -24.65 5.31
N THR A 190 -14.94 -24.37 4.18
CA THR A 190 -16.09 -25.15 3.70
C THR A 190 -15.70 -26.61 3.44
N ARG A 191 -14.51 -26.84 2.85
CA ARG A 191 -13.99 -28.20 2.64
C ARG A 191 -13.76 -28.90 3.98
N TYR A 192 -13.08 -28.22 4.92
CA TYR A 192 -12.85 -28.75 6.26
C TYR A 192 -14.16 -29.12 6.99
N LEU A 193 -15.19 -28.29 6.88
CA LEU A 193 -16.50 -28.57 7.49
C LEU A 193 -17.18 -29.80 6.86
N ARG A 194 -17.10 -29.97 5.54
CA ARG A 194 -17.62 -31.16 4.86
C ARG A 194 -16.88 -32.43 5.26
N ASP A 195 -15.55 -32.36 5.36
CA ASP A 195 -14.73 -33.50 5.75
C ASP A 195 -14.94 -33.87 7.23
N ARG A 196 -15.46 -32.94 8.04
CA ARG A 196 -15.79 -33.17 9.45
C ARG A 196 -17.23 -33.65 9.69
N GLU A 197 -18.13 -33.48 8.73
CA GLU A 197 -19.47 -34.04 8.80
C GLU A 197 -19.32 -35.56 8.80
N PRO A 198 -19.69 -36.29 9.89
CA PRO A 198 -19.62 -37.73 9.89
C PRO A 198 -20.54 -38.23 8.80
N ASP A 199 -20.04 -39.15 7.98
CA ASP A 199 -20.84 -39.87 6.99
C ASP A 199 -21.93 -40.68 7.74
N ASP A 200 -23.08 -40.02 7.93
CA ASP A 200 -24.28 -40.63 8.58
C ASP A 200 -24.90 -41.73 7.73
N SER A 201 -24.17 -42.09 6.64
CA SER A 201 -24.52 -43.21 5.73
C SER A 201 -23.95 -44.56 6.18
N LEU A 202 -23.29 -44.64 7.35
CA LEU A 202 -22.99 -45.93 7.96
C LEU A 202 -24.30 -46.53 8.48
N GLY A 203 -24.99 -47.18 7.52
CA GLY A 203 -26.26 -47.83 7.60
C GLY A 203 -26.48 -48.52 8.94
N LEU A 204 -27.54 -48.11 9.62
CA LEU A 204 -28.23 -49.01 10.53
C LEU A 204 -28.62 -50.25 9.74
N PRO A 205 -28.25 -51.47 10.14
CA PRO A 205 -28.77 -52.68 9.55
C PRO A 205 -30.30 -52.70 9.75
N PRO A 206 -31.08 -53.15 8.76
CA PRO A 206 -32.52 -53.26 8.93
C PRO A 206 -32.81 -54.17 10.13
N ALA A 207 -33.68 -53.67 11.00
CA ALA A 207 -34.20 -54.47 12.10
C ALA A 207 -34.84 -55.74 11.51
N ALA A 208 -34.29 -56.92 11.88
CA ALA A 208 -34.87 -58.21 11.51
C ALA A 208 -36.17 -58.38 12.31
N GLU A 209 -37.29 -58.56 11.62
CA GLU A 209 -38.53 -59.13 12.12
C GLU A 209 -38.37 -60.65 12.42
#